data_c553c4b1f1ff5aa91b1b457e7b876399
#
_entry.id   c553c4b1f1ff5aa91b1b457e7b876399
#
_cell.length_a   1.000
_cell.length_b   1.000
_cell.length_c   1.000
_cell.angle_alpha   90.00
_cell.angle_beta   90.00
_cell.angle_gamma   90.00
#
_symmetry.space_group_name_H-M   'P 1'
#
loop_
_entity.id
_entity.type
_entity.pdbx_description
1 polymer ?
#
loop_
_entity_poly.entity_id
_entity_poly.type
_entity_poly.pdbx_seq_one_letter_code
_entity_poly.pdbx_strand_id
1 'polypeptide(L)'
;MTSFADITTMGVGGPIAHFIEPTTRVGLIEAVEEADSKGLPLVVVGGGSNLLVSDKPFDGVVVRDARRLITVPDEAAPVEGEDRTVHVNAEAGANWDDFVAFTVELGLEGVEGLSGIPGTVGASVVQNIGAYGQEVATSVESVEVWDRDTKTTRDLTPADLRFGYRYSALKTSMYAGPGRPAGRFFPTPRYVVLSVTFALTHSAEGTVGYGQLAKALGVEVGDRMATADIRKAVLAVRAAKGMLEDPTRYALPDMGTAKREANILTDLERLASLNEAAGIPVGDDGLPAPDYNRHSCGSFFMNPILTADQAAALPEDAPKFDATLPDGTPGTKTSAAWLIDHAGCHKGYKVDADAPASLSTQHTLALTNRGGASAADIAALARAVQQAVKSAFGVDLVPEPVCVGVL
;
A
#
# COMPACT_ATOMS: atom_id res chain seq x y z
N MET A 1 15.65 4.46 -20.04
CA MET A 1 15.43 3.06 -19.53
C MET A 1 14.77 3.22 -18.19
N THR A 2 13.58 2.69 -18.04
CA THR A 2 12.80 2.75 -16.79
C THR A 2 13.53 2.04 -15.66
N SER A 3 13.54 2.61 -14.47
CA SER A 3 14.07 2.02 -13.25
C SER A 3 12.95 1.80 -12.21
N PHE A 4 13.21 1.00 -11.20
CA PHE A 4 12.30 0.90 -10.08
C PHE A 4 12.18 2.23 -9.32
N ALA A 5 13.22 3.06 -9.32
CA ALA A 5 13.14 4.40 -8.74
C ALA A 5 12.06 5.26 -9.40
N ASP A 6 11.85 5.11 -10.71
CA ASP A 6 10.83 5.86 -11.47
C ASP A 6 9.40 5.42 -11.17
N ILE A 7 9.21 4.15 -10.77
CA ILE A 7 7.88 3.54 -10.62
C ILE A 7 7.51 3.15 -9.18
N THR A 8 8.39 3.43 -8.19
CA THR A 8 8.09 3.18 -6.76
C THR A 8 7.88 4.49 -6.01
N THR A 9 7.02 4.48 -4.98
CA THR A 9 6.80 5.66 -4.12
C THR A 9 8.02 6.02 -3.29
N MET A 10 8.88 5.05 -3.00
CA MET A 10 10.15 5.27 -2.31
C MET A 10 11.17 6.01 -3.19
N GLY A 11 11.04 5.92 -4.51
CA GLY A 11 11.96 6.55 -5.44
C GLY A 11 13.38 5.96 -5.38
N VAL A 12 13.49 4.65 -5.13
CA VAL A 12 14.75 3.88 -5.14
C VAL A 12 14.60 2.61 -5.94
N GLY A 13 15.71 2.07 -6.41
CA GLY A 13 15.78 0.82 -7.14
C GLY A 13 16.36 0.97 -8.55
N GLY A 14 17.06 -0.07 -9.00
CA GLY A 14 17.87 -0.07 -10.21
C GLY A 14 17.09 -0.14 -11.52
N PRO A 15 17.83 -0.09 -12.65
CA PRO A 15 17.25 -0.15 -14.00
C PRO A 15 16.54 -1.48 -14.24
N ILE A 16 15.49 -1.44 -15.07
CA ILE A 16 14.66 -2.60 -15.45
C ILE A 16 14.99 -2.97 -16.90
N ALA A 17 15.31 -4.25 -17.15
CA ALA A 17 15.62 -4.72 -18.50
C ALA A 17 14.39 -4.67 -19.41
N HIS A 18 13.25 -5.17 -18.94
CA HIS A 18 12.00 -5.21 -19.70
C HIS A 18 10.85 -4.68 -18.85
N PHE A 19 10.38 -3.48 -19.15
CA PHE A 19 9.21 -2.88 -18.52
C PHE A 19 8.04 -2.90 -19.51
N ILE A 20 6.92 -3.53 -19.12
CA ILE A 20 5.76 -3.76 -20.00
C ILE A 20 4.49 -3.25 -19.31
N GLU A 21 3.69 -2.48 -20.03
CA GLU A 21 2.40 -1.94 -19.56
C GLU A 21 1.26 -2.41 -20.45
N PRO A 22 0.72 -3.61 -20.22
CA PRO A 22 -0.39 -4.13 -21.01
C PRO A 22 -1.66 -3.31 -20.80
N THR A 23 -2.35 -2.98 -21.92
CA THR A 23 -3.63 -2.26 -21.92
C THR A 23 -4.83 -3.18 -22.15
N THR A 24 -4.58 -4.47 -22.34
CA THR A 24 -5.62 -5.49 -22.54
C THR A 24 -5.38 -6.70 -21.65
N ARG A 25 -6.47 -7.41 -21.30
CA ARG A 25 -6.38 -8.64 -20.51
C ARG A 25 -5.51 -9.71 -21.18
N VAL A 26 -5.66 -9.88 -22.49
CA VAL A 26 -4.86 -10.82 -23.28
C VAL A 26 -3.39 -10.42 -23.24
N GLY A 27 -3.08 -9.15 -23.51
CA GLY A 27 -1.70 -8.67 -23.48
C GLY A 27 -1.02 -8.81 -22.13
N LEU A 28 -1.79 -8.68 -21.00
CA LEU A 28 -1.27 -8.93 -19.67
C LEU A 28 -0.87 -10.41 -19.50
N ILE A 29 -1.75 -11.34 -19.89
CA ILE A 29 -1.48 -12.77 -19.80
C ILE A 29 -0.30 -13.15 -20.71
N GLU A 30 -0.28 -12.68 -21.96
CA GLU A 30 0.80 -12.94 -22.92
C GLU A 30 2.17 -12.47 -22.41
N ALA A 31 2.24 -11.27 -21.79
CA ALA A 31 3.48 -10.75 -21.24
C ALA A 31 4.01 -11.66 -20.10
N VAL A 32 3.12 -12.20 -19.27
CA VAL A 32 3.47 -13.13 -18.19
C VAL A 32 3.91 -14.48 -18.76
N GLU A 33 3.17 -15.03 -19.72
CA GLU A 33 3.52 -16.31 -20.36
C GLU A 33 4.83 -16.23 -21.15
N GLU A 34 5.11 -15.11 -21.79
CA GLU A 34 6.36 -14.89 -22.49
C GLU A 34 7.56 -14.89 -21.51
N ALA A 35 7.43 -14.20 -20.38
CA ALA A 35 8.44 -14.22 -19.33
C ALA A 35 8.68 -15.65 -18.83
N ASP A 36 7.60 -16.41 -18.54
CA ASP A 36 7.66 -17.79 -18.09
C ASP A 36 8.31 -18.71 -19.13
N SER A 37 7.96 -18.58 -20.40
CA SER A 37 8.49 -19.41 -21.48
C SER A 37 10.00 -19.20 -21.68
N LYS A 38 10.49 -18.00 -21.41
CA LYS A 38 11.91 -17.62 -21.49
C LYS A 38 12.67 -17.87 -20.20
N GLY A 39 11.97 -18.30 -19.13
CA GLY A 39 12.58 -18.47 -17.81
C GLY A 39 13.11 -17.17 -17.20
N LEU A 40 12.53 -16.02 -17.56
CA LEU A 40 12.92 -14.72 -17.06
C LEU A 40 12.29 -14.47 -15.68
N PRO A 41 13.03 -13.83 -14.76
CA PRO A 41 12.46 -13.31 -13.55
C PRO A 41 11.29 -12.36 -13.86
N LEU A 42 10.18 -12.49 -13.10
CA LEU A 42 8.97 -11.68 -13.28
C LEU A 42 8.58 -10.97 -11.99
N VAL A 43 8.37 -9.68 -12.07
CA VAL A 43 7.74 -8.87 -11.02
C VAL A 43 6.48 -8.22 -11.58
N VAL A 44 5.36 -8.35 -10.88
CA VAL A 44 4.12 -7.63 -11.20
C VAL A 44 3.99 -6.49 -10.21
N VAL A 45 3.88 -5.27 -10.71
CA VAL A 45 3.80 -4.07 -9.87
C VAL A 45 2.43 -3.39 -10.04
N GLY A 46 1.90 -2.86 -8.94
CA GLY A 46 0.81 -1.90 -8.98
C GLY A 46 1.36 -0.47 -8.97
N GLY A 47 0.95 0.36 -8.01
CA GLY A 47 1.46 1.73 -7.85
C GLY A 47 2.87 1.83 -7.25
N GLY A 48 3.58 0.73 -7.02
CA GLY A 48 4.93 0.74 -6.43
C GLY A 48 4.99 1.26 -4.99
N SER A 49 3.88 1.24 -4.27
CA SER A 49 3.74 1.87 -2.95
C SER A 49 4.08 0.96 -1.77
N ASN A 50 4.44 -0.30 -2.03
CA ASN A 50 4.81 -1.26 -0.99
C ASN A 50 6.02 -2.11 -1.43
N LEU A 51 7.01 -1.47 -2.06
CA LEU A 51 8.21 -2.12 -2.59
C LEU A 51 9.48 -1.44 -2.08
N LEU A 52 10.47 -2.26 -1.73
CA LEU A 52 11.85 -1.84 -1.58
C LEU A 52 12.71 -2.71 -2.53
N VAL A 53 13.28 -2.10 -3.56
CA VAL A 53 13.97 -2.82 -4.63
C VAL A 53 15.44 -2.40 -4.67
N SER A 54 16.32 -3.38 -4.84
CA SER A 54 17.77 -3.17 -4.99
C SER A 54 18.13 -2.19 -6.10
N ASP A 55 19.21 -1.42 -5.90
CA ASP A 55 19.74 -0.49 -6.90
C ASP A 55 20.49 -1.22 -8.06
N LYS A 56 20.65 -2.53 -7.94
CA LYS A 56 21.25 -3.34 -9.00
C LYS A 56 20.30 -3.46 -10.18
N PRO A 57 20.81 -3.58 -11.42
CA PRO A 57 19.97 -3.86 -12.57
C PRO A 57 19.14 -5.13 -12.36
N PHE A 58 17.85 -5.04 -12.72
CA PHE A 58 16.93 -6.16 -12.72
C PHE A 58 16.89 -6.77 -14.13
N ASP A 59 17.51 -7.92 -14.28
CA ASP A 59 17.57 -8.67 -15.54
C ASP A 59 16.33 -9.58 -15.68
N GLY A 60 15.15 -8.97 -15.80
CA GLY A 60 13.88 -9.66 -15.86
C GLY A 60 12.79 -8.77 -16.46
N VAL A 61 11.56 -9.25 -16.33
CA VAL A 61 10.35 -8.57 -16.81
C VAL A 61 9.60 -7.96 -15.63
N VAL A 62 9.31 -6.68 -15.72
CA VAL A 62 8.39 -5.98 -14.82
C VAL A 62 7.11 -5.67 -15.59
N VAL A 63 5.99 -6.16 -15.09
CA VAL A 63 4.68 -5.93 -15.69
C VAL A 63 3.87 -5.02 -14.78
N ARG A 64 3.33 -3.93 -15.33
CA ARG A 64 2.37 -3.04 -14.67
C ARG A 64 1.07 -3.03 -15.48
N ASP A 65 -0.02 -3.49 -14.91
CA ASP A 65 -1.33 -3.47 -15.56
C ASP A 65 -1.79 -2.03 -15.78
N ALA A 66 -1.99 -1.65 -17.06
CA ALA A 66 -2.46 -0.33 -17.44
C ALA A 66 -3.98 -0.27 -17.68
N ARG A 67 -4.70 -1.37 -17.47
CA ARG A 67 -6.17 -1.43 -17.56
C ARG A 67 -6.79 -0.78 -16.32
N ARG A 68 -7.93 -0.09 -16.47
CA ARG A 68 -8.47 0.76 -15.39
C ARG A 68 -9.98 0.79 -15.30
N LEU A 69 -10.67 -0.12 -16.00
CA LEU A 69 -12.12 -0.13 -16.02
C LEU A 69 -12.67 -0.49 -14.63
N ILE A 70 -13.67 0.30 -14.20
CA ILE A 70 -14.49 0.02 -13.03
C ILE A 70 -15.93 -0.09 -13.54
N THR A 71 -16.62 -1.14 -13.17
CA THR A 71 -17.99 -1.42 -13.60
C THR A 71 -18.86 -1.83 -12.44
N VAL A 72 -20.15 -1.52 -12.53
CA VAL A 72 -21.18 -2.02 -11.65
C VAL A 72 -22.01 -3.00 -12.47
N PRO A 73 -21.81 -4.32 -12.31
CA PRO A 73 -22.52 -5.34 -13.10
C PRO A 73 -24.01 -5.43 -12.75
N ASP A 74 -24.41 -4.97 -11.57
CA ASP A 74 -25.81 -4.96 -11.15
C ASP A 74 -26.57 -3.87 -11.92
N GLU A 75 -27.66 -4.23 -12.60
CA GLU A 75 -28.40 -3.32 -13.48
C GLU A 75 -29.14 -2.19 -12.74
N ALA A 76 -29.39 -2.37 -11.45
CA ALA A 76 -29.98 -1.35 -10.62
C ALA A 76 -29.44 -1.46 -9.19
N ALA A 77 -29.12 -0.33 -8.58
CA ALA A 77 -28.88 -0.31 -7.14
C ALA A 77 -30.16 -0.79 -6.44
N PRO A 78 -30.10 -1.75 -5.52
CA PRO A 78 -31.27 -2.19 -4.76
C PRO A 78 -31.76 -1.02 -3.91
N VAL A 79 -32.90 -0.49 -4.28
CA VAL A 79 -33.45 0.72 -3.66
C VAL A 79 -34.39 0.36 -2.54
N GLU A 80 -34.97 -0.82 -2.60
CA GLU A 80 -36.00 -1.29 -1.64
C GLU A 80 -35.72 -2.75 -1.30
N GLY A 81 -35.64 -3.07 -0.01
CA GLY A 81 -35.45 -4.42 0.48
C GLY A 81 -34.39 -4.54 1.57
N GLU A 82 -34.20 -5.75 2.08
CA GLU A 82 -33.22 -6.06 3.12
C GLU A 82 -31.79 -6.20 2.55
N ASP A 83 -31.66 -6.67 1.31
CA ASP A 83 -30.37 -6.78 0.62
C ASP A 83 -30.03 -5.46 -0.09
N ARG A 84 -28.96 -4.83 0.41
CA ARG A 84 -28.41 -3.59 -0.12
C ARG A 84 -27.03 -3.80 -0.76
N THR A 85 -26.69 -5.04 -1.07
CA THR A 85 -25.40 -5.37 -1.66
C THR A 85 -25.34 -4.87 -3.10
N VAL A 86 -24.27 -4.16 -3.42
CA VAL A 86 -23.93 -3.71 -4.78
C VAL A 86 -22.56 -4.26 -5.13
N HIS A 87 -22.50 -4.99 -6.23
CA HIS A 87 -21.23 -5.51 -6.74
C HIS A 87 -20.53 -4.47 -7.60
N VAL A 88 -19.28 -4.23 -7.32
CA VAL A 88 -18.41 -3.37 -8.12
C VAL A 88 -17.20 -4.17 -8.57
N ASN A 89 -17.02 -4.32 -9.87
CA ASN A 89 -15.85 -4.98 -10.44
C ASN A 89 -14.85 -3.94 -10.92
N ALA A 90 -13.58 -4.12 -10.59
CA ALA A 90 -12.50 -3.24 -11.03
C ALA A 90 -11.32 -4.05 -11.56
N GLU A 91 -10.76 -3.62 -12.69
CA GLU A 91 -9.53 -4.17 -13.23
C GLU A 91 -8.36 -3.92 -12.28
N ALA A 92 -7.40 -4.86 -12.24
CA ALA A 92 -6.30 -4.82 -11.28
C ALA A 92 -5.42 -3.56 -11.36
N GLY A 93 -5.31 -2.96 -12.55
CA GLY A 93 -4.58 -1.72 -12.78
C GLY A 93 -5.32 -0.45 -12.38
N ALA A 94 -6.62 -0.51 -12.05
CA ALA A 94 -7.37 0.65 -11.60
C ALA A 94 -6.73 1.25 -10.35
N ASN A 95 -6.63 2.59 -10.29
CA ASN A 95 -6.10 3.24 -9.11
C ASN A 95 -7.03 3.02 -7.92
N TRP A 96 -6.46 2.69 -6.76
CA TRP A 96 -7.23 2.39 -5.56
C TRP A 96 -8.06 3.58 -5.07
N ASP A 97 -7.49 4.77 -5.02
CA ASP A 97 -8.22 5.93 -4.51
C ASP A 97 -9.31 6.43 -5.47
N ASP A 98 -9.11 6.25 -6.80
CA ASP A 98 -10.16 6.50 -7.79
C ASP A 98 -11.32 5.51 -7.63
N PHE A 99 -11.02 4.23 -7.35
CA PHE A 99 -12.04 3.23 -7.01
C PHE A 99 -12.83 3.64 -5.77
N VAL A 100 -12.16 4.05 -4.68
CA VAL A 100 -12.86 4.53 -3.47
C VAL A 100 -13.69 5.78 -3.74
N ALA A 101 -13.16 6.74 -4.51
CA ALA A 101 -13.92 7.94 -4.89
C ALA A 101 -15.20 7.58 -5.64
N PHE A 102 -15.08 6.70 -6.64
CA PHE A 102 -16.20 6.21 -7.43
C PHE A 102 -17.28 5.52 -6.57
N THR A 103 -16.89 4.66 -5.62
CA THR A 103 -17.85 3.98 -4.73
C THR A 103 -18.55 4.96 -3.79
N VAL A 104 -17.84 5.95 -3.26
CA VAL A 104 -18.43 7.00 -2.41
C VAL A 104 -19.43 7.88 -3.20
N GLU A 105 -19.10 8.23 -4.45
CA GLU A 105 -20.00 8.98 -5.34
C GLU A 105 -21.29 8.22 -5.66
N LEU A 106 -21.22 6.89 -5.71
CA LEU A 106 -22.39 6.03 -5.88
C LEU A 106 -23.19 5.82 -4.58
N GLY A 107 -22.78 6.40 -3.45
CA GLY A 107 -23.42 6.18 -2.15
C GLY A 107 -23.23 4.77 -1.62
N LEU A 108 -22.05 4.22 -1.78
CA LEU A 108 -21.69 2.90 -1.26
C LEU A 108 -20.76 3.03 -0.05
N GLU A 109 -21.00 2.23 0.99
CA GLU A 109 -20.12 2.06 2.15
C GLU A 109 -19.33 0.76 2.07
N GLY A 110 -18.16 0.73 2.74
CA GLY A 110 -17.33 -0.45 2.94
C GLY A 110 -15.84 -0.23 2.69
N VAL A 111 -15.46 0.84 1.98
CA VAL A 111 -14.05 1.14 1.64
C VAL A 111 -13.64 2.60 1.84
N GLU A 112 -14.55 3.47 2.29
CA GLU A 112 -14.34 4.91 2.47
C GLU A 112 -13.20 5.24 3.46
N GLY A 113 -13.00 4.41 4.49
CA GLY A 113 -11.88 4.51 5.42
C GLY A 113 -10.51 4.18 4.81
N LEU A 114 -10.50 3.54 3.63
CA LEU A 114 -9.29 3.20 2.88
C LEU A 114 -8.91 4.26 1.84
N SER A 115 -9.55 5.43 1.88
CA SER A 115 -9.27 6.57 1.00
C SER A 115 -7.82 7.01 1.05
N GLY A 116 -7.27 7.40 -0.10
CA GLY A 116 -5.93 7.97 -0.24
C GLY A 116 -4.80 6.97 -0.01
N ILE A 117 -5.05 5.67 0.10
CA ILE A 117 -3.99 4.66 0.11
C ILE A 117 -3.40 4.58 -1.30
N PRO A 118 -2.09 4.80 -1.48
CA PRO A 118 -1.46 4.72 -2.78
C PRO A 118 -1.44 3.30 -3.32
N GLY A 119 -1.66 3.14 -4.61
CA GLY A 119 -1.55 1.84 -5.27
C GLY A 119 -2.70 1.53 -6.23
N THR A 120 -2.88 0.25 -6.52
CA THR A 120 -3.91 -0.24 -7.45
C THR A 120 -4.84 -1.24 -6.78
N VAL A 121 -6.01 -1.45 -7.37
CA VAL A 121 -7.01 -2.42 -6.92
C VAL A 121 -6.41 -3.82 -6.79
N GLY A 122 -5.65 -4.30 -7.79
CA GLY A 122 -5.01 -5.61 -7.72
C GLY A 122 -3.98 -5.73 -6.60
N ALA A 123 -3.22 -4.66 -6.31
CA ALA A 123 -2.25 -4.65 -5.22
C ALA A 123 -2.93 -4.62 -3.84
N SER A 124 -4.11 -4.02 -3.73
CA SER A 124 -4.86 -3.89 -2.48
C SER A 124 -5.19 -5.25 -1.85
N VAL A 125 -5.61 -6.21 -2.66
CA VAL A 125 -5.96 -7.56 -2.21
C VAL A 125 -4.72 -8.44 -1.97
N VAL A 126 -3.61 -8.18 -2.66
CA VAL A 126 -2.35 -8.89 -2.38
C VAL A 126 -1.87 -8.59 -0.96
N GLN A 127 -1.89 -7.34 -0.56
CA GLN A 127 -1.44 -6.88 0.75
C GLN A 127 -2.50 -7.02 1.85
N ASN A 128 -3.78 -7.19 1.51
CA ASN A 128 -4.90 -6.95 2.42
C ASN A 128 -4.76 -5.59 3.08
N ILE A 129 -4.84 -4.53 2.27
CA ILE A 129 -4.70 -3.17 2.80
C ILE A 129 -5.75 -2.88 3.86
N GLY A 130 -5.36 -2.10 4.86
CA GLY A 130 -6.27 -1.71 5.93
C GLY A 130 -5.83 -0.41 6.60
N ALA A 131 -6.78 0.44 6.91
CA ALA A 131 -6.59 1.70 7.60
C ALA A 131 -7.90 2.14 8.26
N TYR A 132 -7.81 2.96 9.29
CA TYR A 132 -8.93 3.63 9.95
C TYR A 132 -10.11 2.71 10.32
N GLY A 133 -9.81 1.47 10.72
CA GLY A 133 -10.80 0.49 11.14
C GLY A 133 -11.42 -0.36 10.03
N GLN A 134 -11.02 -0.15 8.77
CA GLN A 134 -11.44 -0.98 7.63
C GLN A 134 -10.27 -1.79 7.08
N GLU A 135 -10.57 -2.94 6.47
CA GLU A 135 -9.65 -3.78 5.68
C GLU A 135 -10.33 -4.17 4.37
N VAL A 136 -9.56 -4.25 3.29
CA VAL A 136 -10.12 -4.59 1.97
C VAL A 136 -10.79 -5.97 1.95
N ALA A 137 -10.28 -6.91 2.75
CA ALA A 137 -10.82 -8.26 2.89
C ALA A 137 -12.32 -8.30 3.24
N THR A 138 -12.83 -7.29 3.97
CA THR A 138 -14.23 -7.25 4.40
C THR A 138 -15.21 -6.95 3.27
N SER A 139 -14.71 -6.42 2.16
CA SER A 139 -15.53 -6.02 1.00
C SER A 139 -15.23 -6.84 -0.25
N VAL A 140 -14.22 -7.72 -0.25
CA VAL A 140 -13.87 -8.56 -1.39
C VAL A 140 -14.83 -9.74 -1.48
N GLU A 141 -15.48 -9.92 -2.62
CA GLU A 141 -16.26 -11.09 -2.95
C GLU A 141 -15.46 -12.13 -3.73
N SER A 142 -14.73 -11.70 -4.75
CA SER A 142 -13.88 -12.57 -5.54
C SER A 142 -12.71 -11.82 -6.17
N VAL A 143 -11.66 -12.57 -6.50
CA VAL A 143 -10.48 -12.07 -7.22
C VAL A 143 -10.22 -12.96 -8.42
N GLU A 144 -10.38 -12.42 -9.63
CA GLU A 144 -9.98 -13.10 -10.84
C GLU A 144 -8.45 -13.04 -10.98
N VAL A 145 -7.82 -14.17 -11.21
CA VAL A 145 -6.37 -14.30 -11.34
C VAL A 145 -5.98 -15.13 -12.55
N TRP A 146 -4.81 -14.85 -13.11
CA TRP A 146 -4.05 -15.78 -13.92
C TRP A 146 -3.17 -16.64 -13.01
N ASP A 147 -3.44 -17.93 -12.95
CA ASP A 147 -2.63 -18.91 -12.19
C ASP A 147 -1.50 -19.42 -13.09
N ARG A 148 -0.28 -18.96 -12.87
CA ARG A 148 0.90 -19.31 -13.65
C ARG A 148 1.29 -20.80 -13.56
N ASP A 149 0.93 -21.47 -12.47
CA ASP A 149 1.23 -22.90 -12.30
C ASP A 149 0.33 -23.77 -13.19
N THR A 150 -0.95 -23.42 -13.29
CA THR A 150 -1.94 -24.17 -14.08
C THR A 150 -2.14 -23.59 -15.48
N LYS A 151 -1.66 -22.38 -15.74
CA LYS A 151 -1.88 -21.61 -17.00
C LYS A 151 -3.36 -21.45 -17.34
N THR A 152 -4.14 -21.11 -16.32
CA THR A 152 -5.59 -20.87 -16.44
C THR A 152 -6.00 -19.66 -15.64
N THR A 153 -7.12 -19.05 -16.01
CA THR A 153 -7.79 -18.07 -15.17
C THR A 153 -8.63 -18.76 -14.11
N ARG A 154 -8.69 -18.15 -12.94
CA ARG A 154 -9.46 -18.67 -11.79
C ARG A 154 -10.07 -17.50 -11.01
N ASP A 155 -11.25 -17.73 -10.48
CA ASP A 155 -11.84 -16.85 -9.47
C ASP A 155 -11.52 -17.43 -8.08
N LEU A 156 -10.86 -16.62 -7.26
CA LEU A 156 -10.51 -16.96 -5.88
C LEU A 156 -11.52 -16.28 -4.94
N THR A 157 -12.12 -17.09 -4.07
CA THR A 157 -13.03 -16.61 -3.02
C THR A 157 -12.25 -16.13 -1.79
N PRO A 158 -12.88 -15.41 -0.84
CA PRO A 158 -12.26 -15.07 0.45
C PRO A 158 -11.67 -16.27 1.19
N ALA A 159 -12.29 -17.45 1.07
CA ALA A 159 -11.77 -18.70 1.66
C ALA A 159 -10.45 -19.15 1.01
N ASP A 160 -10.32 -19.00 -0.32
CA ASP A 160 -9.08 -19.30 -1.04
C ASP A 160 -7.99 -18.28 -0.71
N LEU A 161 -8.37 -17.00 -0.56
CA LEU A 161 -7.48 -15.87 -0.30
C LEU A 161 -6.92 -15.86 1.12
N ARG A 162 -7.62 -16.48 2.08
CA ARG A 162 -7.17 -16.65 3.48
C ARG A 162 -6.59 -15.35 4.05
N PHE A 163 -7.33 -14.26 3.92
CA PHE A 163 -6.90 -12.95 4.40
C PHE A 163 -6.57 -12.94 5.89
N GLY A 164 -5.58 -12.16 6.25
CA GLY A 164 -5.19 -11.87 7.61
C GLY A 164 -4.48 -10.52 7.67
N TYR A 165 -4.03 -10.11 8.85
CA TYR A 165 -3.36 -8.82 9.03
C TYR A 165 -2.14 -8.70 8.11
N ARG A 166 -2.23 -7.84 7.08
CA ARG A 166 -1.23 -7.65 6.01
C ARG A 166 -0.84 -8.94 5.30
N TYR A 167 -1.79 -9.85 5.16
CA TYR A 167 -1.57 -11.19 4.66
C TYR A 167 -2.67 -11.60 3.68
N SER A 168 -2.29 -12.30 2.63
CA SER A 168 -3.16 -13.05 1.72
C SER A 168 -2.43 -14.27 1.15
N ALA A 169 -3.18 -15.26 0.65
CA ALA A 169 -2.61 -16.36 -0.09
C ALA A 169 -1.89 -15.90 -1.38
N LEU A 170 -2.33 -14.79 -1.97
CA LEU A 170 -1.65 -14.16 -3.10
C LEU A 170 -0.23 -13.74 -2.72
N LYS A 171 -0.07 -13.01 -1.60
CA LYS A 171 1.25 -12.56 -1.10
C LYS A 171 2.14 -13.73 -0.73
N THR A 172 1.63 -14.71 -0.01
CA THR A 172 2.40 -15.89 0.41
C THR A 172 2.91 -16.69 -0.76
N SER A 173 2.08 -16.86 -1.80
CA SER A 173 2.45 -17.61 -3.00
C SER A 173 3.63 -17.03 -3.77
N MET A 174 4.02 -15.77 -3.50
CA MET A 174 5.22 -15.17 -4.09
C MET A 174 6.52 -15.82 -3.59
N TYR A 175 6.49 -16.40 -2.38
CA TYR A 175 7.68 -16.93 -1.69
C TYR A 175 7.71 -18.46 -1.63
N ALA A 176 6.68 -19.14 -2.10
CA ALA A 176 6.56 -20.60 -2.01
C ALA A 176 6.00 -21.19 -3.30
N GLY A 177 6.50 -22.38 -3.68
CA GLY A 177 5.98 -23.16 -4.78
C GLY A 177 7.04 -23.66 -5.77
N PRO A 178 6.68 -24.63 -6.64
CA PRO A 178 7.57 -25.16 -7.66
C PRO A 178 8.05 -24.08 -8.63
N GLY A 179 9.31 -24.15 -9.04
CA GLY A 179 9.88 -23.22 -10.02
C GLY A 179 10.10 -21.79 -9.53
N ARG A 180 9.82 -21.50 -8.25
CA ARG A 180 10.12 -20.20 -7.65
C ARG A 180 11.49 -20.22 -6.99
N PRO A 181 12.27 -19.13 -7.14
CA PRO A 181 13.58 -19.07 -6.47
C PRO A 181 13.38 -19.29 -4.97
N ALA A 182 14.17 -20.19 -4.40
CA ALA A 182 14.24 -20.37 -2.96
C ALA A 182 14.91 -19.13 -2.37
N GLY A 183 14.16 -18.29 -1.64
CA GLY A 183 14.71 -17.14 -0.94
C GLY A 183 13.85 -15.91 -1.03
N ARG A 184 13.93 -15.09 0.01
CA ARG A 184 13.17 -13.84 0.16
C ARG A 184 13.58 -12.73 -0.81
N PHE A 185 14.67 -12.92 -1.53
CA PHE A 185 15.30 -11.89 -2.35
C PHE A 185 14.59 -11.66 -3.69
N PHE A 186 13.69 -12.56 -4.08
CA PHE A 186 13.05 -12.48 -5.37
C PHE A 186 11.61 -13.05 -5.32
N PRO A 187 10.66 -12.28 -4.80
CA PRO A 187 9.27 -12.72 -4.79
C PRO A 187 8.75 -12.83 -6.23
N THR A 188 8.30 -14.03 -6.59
CA THR A 188 7.74 -14.31 -7.91
C THR A 188 6.26 -14.68 -7.72
N PRO A 189 5.30 -13.89 -8.22
CA PRO A 189 3.89 -14.16 -8.00
C PRO A 189 3.49 -15.47 -8.70
N ARG A 190 2.75 -16.35 -7.99
CA ARG A 190 2.00 -17.42 -8.62
C ARG A 190 0.78 -16.87 -9.35
N TYR A 191 0.06 -16.02 -8.66
CA TYR A 191 -1.17 -15.43 -9.16
C TYR A 191 -0.91 -14.01 -9.63
N VAL A 192 -1.33 -13.71 -10.87
CA VAL A 192 -1.39 -12.35 -11.39
C VAL A 192 -2.85 -11.92 -11.33
N VAL A 193 -3.15 -10.91 -10.52
CA VAL A 193 -4.52 -10.42 -10.37
C VAL A 193 -4.97 -9.75 -11.67
N LEU A 194 -6.14 -10.12 -12.16
CA LEU A 194 -6.74 -9.56 -13.38
C LEU A 194 -7.84 -8.56 -13.05
N SER A 195 -8.73 -8.89 -12.11
CA SER A 195 -9.79 -8.01 -11.60
C SER A 195 -10.21 -8.42 -10.20
N VAL A 196 -10.90 -7.52 -9.52
CA VAL A 196 -11.47 -7.75 -8.19
C VAL A 196 -12.93 -7.36 -8.20
N THR A 197 -13.79 -8.23 -7.68
CA THR A 197 -15.19 -7.93 -7.42
C THR A 197 -15.37 -7.64 -5.94
N PHE A 198 -15.97 -6.51 -5.65
CA PHE A 198 -16.29 -6.06 -4.30
C PHE A 198 -17.80 -6.15 -4.08
N ALA A 199 -18.20 -6.60 -2.90
CA ALA A 199 -19.57 -6.53 -2.41
C ALA A 199 -19.67 -5.38 -1.40
N LEU A 200 -20.24 -4.27 -1.82
CA LEU A 200 -20.39 -3.05 -1.02
C LEU A 200 -21.85 -2.86 -0.63
N THR A 201 -22.12 -2.04 0.38
CA THR A 201 -23.48 -1.77 0.83
C THR A 201 -23.97 -0.45 0.29
N HIS A 202 -25.15 -0.42 -0.34
CA HIS A 202 -25.80 0.84 -0.73
C HIS A 202 -26.25 1.60 0.52
N SER A 203 -25.41 2.56 0.90
CA SER A 203 -25.61 3.45 2.05
C SER A 203 -24.75 4.69 1.86
N ALA A 204 -25.36 5.87 1.98
CA ALA A 204 -24.63 7.13 1.96
C ALA A 204 -23.89 7.41 3.28
N GLU A 205 -24.09 6.56 4.31
CA GLU A 205 -23.42 6.66 5.61
C GLU A 205 -22.54 5.44 5.84
N GLY A 206 -21.36 5.66 6.41
CA GLY A 206 -20.41 4.64 6.85
C GLY A 206 -20.16 4.73 8.35
N THR A 207 -19.48 3.72 8.91
CA THR A 207 -19.13 3.66 10.33
C THR A 207 -17.75 4.24 10.58
N VAL A 208 -17.62 5.15 11.56
CA VAL A 208 -16.34 5.68 12.01
C VAL A 208 -15.64 4.65 12.89
N GLY A 209 -14.74 3.86 12.32
CA GLY A 209 -14.14 2.68 12.96
C GLY A 209 -12.84 2.93 13.71
N TYR A 210 -12.34 4.17 13.84
CA TYR A 210 -11.01 4.42 14.38
C TYR A 210 -10.91 5.72 15.18
N GLY A 211 -10.31 5.67 16.38
CA GLY A 211 -10.29 6.80 17.31
C GLY A 211 -9.64 8.08 16.78
N GLN A 212 -8.60 8.03 15.96
CA GLN A 212 -8.01 9.22 15.35
C GLN A 212 -8.96 9.87 14.35
N LEU A 213 -9.72 9.07 13.60
CA LEU A 213 -10.71 9.53 12.65
C LEU A 213 -11.91 10.13 13.39
N ALA A 214 -12.40 9.46 14.44
CA ALA A 214 -13.46 9.96 15.31
C ALA A 214 -13.11 11.33 15.90
N LYS A 215 -11.88 11.46 16.42
CA LYS A 215 -11.37 12.76 16.90
C LYS A 215 -11.33 13.85 15.83
N ALA A 216 -10.92 13.50 14.60
CA ALA A 216 -10.87 14.45 13.49
C ALA A 216 -12.24 14.93 13.05
N LEU A 217 -13.24 14.05 13.16
CA LEU A 217 -14.66 14.33 12.82
C LEU A 217 -15.45 14.94 13.99
N GLY A 218 -14.92 14.91 15.22
CA GLY A 218 -15.62 15.38 16.41
C GLY A 218 -16.77 14.46 16.85
N VAL A 219 -16.64 13.15 16.64
CA VAL A 219 -17.64 12.12 16.94
C VAL A 219 -17.00 10.97 17.75
N GLU A 220 -17.79 9.97 18.14
CA GLU A 220 -17.30 8.76 18.81
C GLU A 220 -17.03 7.61 17.81
N VAL A 221 -16.20 6.67 18.25
CA VAL A 221 -15.98 5.43 17.49
C VAL A 221 -17.29 4.61 17.49
N GLY A 222 -17.75 4.23 16.30
CA GLY A 222 -19.02 3.54 16.08
C GLY A 222 -20.12 4.43 15.55
N ASP A 223 -19.96 5.75 15.57
CA ASP A 223 -20.95 6.66 14.98
C ASP A 223 -21.03 6.49 13.46
N ARG A 224 -22.24 6.79 12.93
CA ARG A 224 -22.51 6.80 11.49
C ARG A 224 -22.36 8.22 10.94
N MET A 225 -21.66 8.36 9.83
CA MET A 225 -21.41 9.63 9.15
C MET A 225 -21.50 9.44 7.64
N ALA A 226 -21.79 10.53 6.92
CA ALA A 226 -21.73 10.48 5.46
C ALA A 226 -20.37 9.94 4.97
N THR A 227 -20.40 8.96 4.05
CA THR A 227 -19.18 8.34 3.48
C THR A 227 -18.24 9.39 2.86
N ALA A 228 -18.80 10.44 2.25
CA ALA A 228 -18.06 11.57 1.71
C ALA A 228 -17.30 12.36 2.79
N ASP A 229 -17.92 12.57 3.98
CA ASP A 229 -17.25 13.26 5.10
C ASP A 229 -16.16 12.40 5.73
N ILE A 230 -16.41 11.09 5.87
CA ILE A 230 -15.40 10.13 6.29
C ILE A 230 -14.19 10.17 5.33
N ARG A 231 -14.42 10.03 4.01
CA ARG A 231 -13.38 10.14 3.00
C ARG A 231 -12.59 11.44 3.11
N LYS A 232 -13.26 12.57 3.22
CA LYS A 232 -12.61 13.89 3.35
C LYS A 232 -11.72 13.96 4.59
N ALA A 233 -12.19 13.46 5.74
CA ALA A 233 -11.41 13.44 6.97
C ALA A 233 -10.21 12.50 6.87
N VAL A 234 -10.37 11.30 6.27
CA VAL A 234 -9.26 10.36 6.03
C VAL A 234 -8.19 11.01 5.16
N LEU A 235 -8.57 11.65 4.05
CA LEU A 235 -7.62 12.34 3.17
C LEU A 235 -6.86 13.45 3.91
N ALA A 236 -7.54 14.24 4.74
CA ALA A 236 -6.91 15.29 5.55
C ALA A 236 -5.91 14.73 6.56
N VAL A 237 -6.28 13.66 7.28
CA VAL A 237 -5.39 13.00 8.25
C VAL A 237 -4.16 12.39 7.57
N ARG A 238 -4.35 11.78 6.40
CA ARG A 238 -3.25 11.20 5.61
C ARG A 238 -2.32 12.27 5.04
N ALA A 239 -2.89 13.36 4.53
CA ALA A 239 -2.13 14.51 4.03
C ALA A 239 -1.20 15.10 5.11
N ALA A 240 -1.73 15.26 6.34
CA ALA A 240 -0.96 15.77 7.48
C ALA A 240 0.21 14.84 7.89
N LYS A 241 0.18 13.57 7.47
CA LYS A 241 1.25 12.59 7.71
C LYS A 241 2.19 12.39 6.52
N GLY A 242 1.98 13.08 5.40
CA GLY A 242 2.71 12.83 4.15
C GLY A 242 2.44 11.45 3.55
N MET A 243 1.23 10.89 3.74
CA MET A 243 0.87 9.52 3.34
C MET A 243 -0.09 9.44 2.14
N LEU A 244 -0.31 10.55 1.45
CA LEU A 244 -0.95 10.55 0.13
C LEU A 244 0.09 10.32 -0.97
N GLU A 245 -0.36 9.96 -2.16
CA GLU A 245 0.54 9.91 -3.33
C GLU A 245 1.15 11.28 -3.61
N ASP A 246 2.40 11.28 -4.07
CA ASP A 246 3.06 12.50 -4.52
C ASP A 246 2.62 12.81 -5.96
N PRO A 247 1.87 13.91 -6.20
CA PRO A 247 1.40 14.25 -7.52
C PRO A 247 2.53 14.55 -8.52
N THR A 248 3.70 14.97 -8.04
CA THR A 248 4.85 15.24 -8.91
C THR A 248 5.35 14.00 -9.64
N ARG A 249 5.12 12.79 -9.08
CA ARG A 249 5.48 11.53 -9.73
C ARG A 249 4.75 11.32 -11.06
N TYR A 250 3.53 11.83 -11.19
CA TYR A 250 2.73 11.66 -12.41
C TYR A 250 3.16 12.59 -13.55
N ALA A 251 4.02 13.56 -13.26
CA ALA A 251 4.71 14.35 -14.28
C ALA A 251 5.86 13.55 -14.95
N LEU A 252 6.33 12.46 -14.32
CA LEU A 252 7.37 11.60 -14.90
C LEU A 252 6.80 10.80 -16.08
N PRO A 253 7.56 10.65 -17.19
CA PRO A 253 7.10 9.94 -18.38
C PRO A 253 6.61 8.51 -18.10
N ASP A 254 7.33 7.77 -17.25
CA ASP A 254 7.03 6.39 -16.89
C ASP A 254 5.78 6.23 -16.00
N MET A 255 5.28 7.33 -15.43
CA MET A 255 4.03 7.36 -14.63
C MET A 255 2.85 7.97 -15.40
N GLY A 256 3.07 8.46 -16.62
CA GLY A 256 2.06 9.16 -17.41
C GLY A 256 0.77 8.38 -17.67
N THR A 257 0.83 7.05 -17.76
CA THR A 257 -0.35 6.18 -17.93
C THR A 257 -1.10 5.93 -16.62
N ALA A 258 -0.50 6.28 -15.49
CA ALA A 258 -1.11 6.11 -14.16
C ALA A 258 -1.86 7.36 -13.67
N LYS A 259 -2.06 8.36 -14.52
CA LYS A 259 -2.66 9.66 -14.15
C LYS A 259 -4.08 9.54 -13.63
N ARG A 260 -4.33 10.26 -12.54
CA ARG A 260 -5.63 10.65 -12.01
C ARG A 260 -5.80 12.15 -12.22
N GLU A 261 -6.28 12.56 -13.40
CA GLU A 261 -6.18 13.96 -13.83
C GLU A 261 -6.78 14.95 -12.82
N ALA A 262 -8.01 14.73 -12.36
CA ALA A 262 -8.68 15.65 -11.45
C ALA A 262 -8.01 15.69 -10.05
N ASN A 263 -7.69 14.53 -9.49
CA ASN A 263 -7.06 14.43 -8.16
C ASN A 263 -5.63 14.96 -8.18
N ILE A 264 -4.90 14.74 -9.29
CA ILE A 264 -3.54 15.25 -9.47
C ILE A 264 -3.54 16.77 -9.47
N LEU A 265 -4.41 17.40 -10.25
CA LEU A 265 -4.51 18.85 -10.32
C LEU A 265 -4.82 19.46 -8.94
N THR A 266 -5.81 18.91 -8.23
CA THR A 266 -6.18 19.33 -6.87
C THR A 266 -5.01 19.19 -5.90
N ASP A 267 -4.27 18.10 -5.95
CA ASP A 267 -3.11 17.88 -5.09
C ASP A 267 -1.93 18.76 -5.46
N LEU A 268 -1.69 19.05 -6.74
CA LEU A 268 -0.66 19.99 -7.19
C LEU A 268 -0.96 21.42 -6.72
N GLU A 269 -2.20 21.87 -6.84
CA GLU A 269 -2.63 23.19 -6.35
C GLU A 269 -2.43 23.29 -4.82
N ARG A 270 -2.82 22.26 -4.09
CA ARG A 270 -2.63 22.22 -2.63
C ARG A 270 -1.14 22.21 -2.25
N LEU A 271 -0.32 21.43 -2.94
CA LEU A 271 1.12 21.35 -2.68
C LEU A 271 1.81 22.68 -3.02
N ALA A 272 1.42 23.33 -4.12
CA ALA A 272 1.90 24.66 -4.48
C ALA A 272 1.58 25.69 -3.38
N SER A 273 0.35 25.69 -2.87
CA SER A 273 -0.07 26.58 -1.77
C SER A 273 0.70 26.32 -0.47
N LEU A 274 0.99 25.07 -0.13
CA LEU A 274 1.80 24.73 1.04
C LEU A 274 3.24 25.19 0.90
N ASN A 275 3.83 25.04 -0.30
CA ASN A 275 5.19 25.47 -0.58
C ASN A 275 5.29 27.01 -0.57
N GLU A 276 4.32 27.71 -1.14
CA GLU A 276 4.24 29.18 -1.08
C GLU A 276 4.20 29.67 0.37
N ALA A 277 3.34 29.11 1.21
CA ALA A 277 3.24 29.43 2.62
C ALA A 277 4.55 29.16 3.39
N ALA A 278 5.34 28.17 2.95
CA ALA A 278 6.66 27.84 3.50
C ALA A 278 7.82 28.63 2.88
N GLY A 279 7.55 29.50 1.89
CA GLY A 279 8.57 30.25 1.16
C GLY A 279 9.44 29.39 0.23
N ILE A 280 8.95 28.23 -0.20
CA ILE A 280 9.66 27.33 -1.11
C ILE A 280 9.25 27.67 -2.54
N PRO A 281 10.19 28.04 -3.42
CA PRO A 281 9.86 28.41 -4.79
C PRO A 281 9.40 27.20 -5.61
N VAL A 282 8.58 27.47 -6.61
CA VAL A 282 8.24 26.49 -7.65
C VAL A 282 9.50 26.21 -8.46
N GLY A 283 9.71 24.94 -8.84
CA GLY A 283 10.85 24.53 -9.66
C GLY A 283 10.84 25.12 -11.07
N ASP A 284 11.95 25.02 -11.79
CA ASP A 284 12.10 25.49 -13.17
C ASP A 284 11.13 24.77 -14.15
N ASP A 285 10.64 23.60 -13.77
CA ASP A 285 9.63 22.81 -14.48
C ASP A 285 8.18 23.24 -14.21
N GLY A 286 8.00 24.27 -13.38
CA GLY A 286 6.68 24.76 -12.95
C GLY A 286 6.00 23.89 -11.91
N LEU A 287 6.68 22.88 -11.37
CA LEU A 287 6.15 22.00 -10.35
C LEU A 287 6.54 22.45 -8.93
N PRO A 288 5.68 22.21 -7.93
CA PRO A 288 6.05 22.46 -6.54
C PRO A 288 7.16 21.51 -6.09
N ALA A 289 7.97 21.92 -5.12
CA ALA A 289 9.01 21.08 -4.56
C ALA A 289 8.40 19.78 -3.96
N PRO A 290 9.06 18.62 -4.13
CA PRO A 290 8.56 17.36 -3.63
C PRO A 290 8.41 17.37 -2.10
N ASP A 291 7.31 16.84 -1.60
CA ASP A 291 7.19 16.50 -0.18
C ASP A 291 7.86 15.15 0.08
N TYR A 292 9.12 15.17 0.47
CA TYR A 292 9.91 13.96 0.74
C TYR A 292 9.32 13.04 1.82
N ASN A 293 8.36 13.47 2.64
CA ASN A 293 7.65 12.59 3.55
C ASN A 293 6.76 11.57 2.79
N ARG A 294 6.40 11.87 1.55
CA ARG A 294 5.65 10.99 0.65
C ARG A 294 6.54 9.98 -0.09
N HIS A 295 7.86 10.19 -0.12
CA HIS A 295 8.83 9.28 -0.74
C HIS A 295 9.12 8.09 0.20
N SER A 296 8.09 7.29 0.45
CA SER A 296 8.09 6.14 1.35
C SER A 296 7.20 5.04 0.79
N CYS A 297 7.19 3.88 1.41
CA CYS A 297 6.21 2.82 1.14
C CYS A 297 5.17 2.71 2.28
N GLY A 298 4.77 3.85 2.84
CA GLY A 298 3.86 3.90 3.98
C GLY A 298 4.53 3.46 5.28
N SER A 299 3.79 2.75 6.13
CA SER A 299 4.37 2.13 7.33
C SER A 299 5.36 1.05 6.93
N PHE A 300 6.63 1.20 7.32
CA PHE A 300 7.67 0.26 6.92
C PHE A 300 7.68 -1.02 7.74
N PHE A 301 7.22 -0.97 8.98
CA PHE A 301 7.18 -2.13 9.88
C PHE A 301 5.74 -2.47 10.25
N MET A 302 5.45 -3.77 10.30
CA MET A 302 4.20 -4.26 10.86
C MET A 302 4.12 -4.00 12.36
N ASN A 303 2.92 -3.77 12.87
CA ASN A 303 2.67 -3.78 14.30
C ASN A 303 2.89 -5.21 14.83
N PRO A 304 3.85 -5.44 15.75
CA PRO A 304 4.16 -6.78 16.21
C PRO A 304 3.04 -7.35 17.09
N ILE A 305 2.80 -8.66 16.94
CA ILE A 305 1.96 -9.43 17.86
C ILE A 305 2.91 -10.19 18.78
N LEU A 306 2.79 -9.96 20.06
CA LEU A 306 3.69 -10.40 21.12
C LEU A 306 3.08 -11.58 21.90
N THR A 307 3.93 -12.47 22.42
CA THR A 307 3.53 -13.42 23.45
C THR A 307 3.21 -12.72 24.76
N ALA A 308 2.57 -13.41 25.70
CA ALA A 308 2.24 -12.86 27.01
C ALA A 308 3.48 -12.33 27.76
N ASP A 309 4.59 -13.09 27.71
CA ASP A 309 5.85 -12.71 28.37
C ASP A 309 6.47 -11.44 27.75
N GLN A 310 6.46 -11.37 26.40
CA GLN A 310 6.94 -10.18 25.70
C GLN A 310 6.07 -8.94 25.99
N ALA A 311 4.75 -9.12 26.03
CA ALA A 311 3.82 -8.05 26.34
C ALA A 311 3.93 -7.56 27.79
N ALA A 312 4.21 -8.47 28.75
CA ALA A 312 4.44 -8.14 30.15
C ALA A 312 5.77 -7.40 30.37
N ALA A 313 6.76 -7.63 29.50
CA ALA A 313 8.06 -6.94 29.58
C ALA A 313 8.01 -5.50 29.03
N LEU A 314 6.96 -5.11 28.29
CA LEU A 314 6.81 -3.75 27.81
C LEU A 314 6.40 -2.79 28.95
N PRO A 315 6.80 -1.51 28.86
CA PRO A 315 6.32 -0.45 29.77
C PRO A 315 4.79 -0.41 29.89
N GLU A 316 4.30 0.08 31.01
CA GLU A 316 2.86 0.12 31.30
C GLU A 316 2.08 0.99 30.31
N ASP A 317 2.68 2.09 29.84
CA ASP A 317 2.12 3.05 28.89
C ASP A 317 2.22 2.60 27.43
N ALA A 318 2.85 1.44 27.15
CA ALA A 318 2.87 0.88 25.79
C ALA A 318 1.45 0.49 25.36
N PRO A 319 1.01 0.88 24.13
CA PRO A 319 -0.29 0.47 23.60
C PRO A 319 -0.39 -1.06 23.51
N LYS A 320 -1.47 -1.64 24.04
CA LYS A 320 -1.71 -3.09 24.04
C LYS A 320 -3.13 -3.37 23.58
N PHE A 321 -3.27 -4.23 22.58
CA PHE A 321 -4.55 -4.62 21.98
C PHE A 321 -4.61 -6.14 21.86
N ASP A 322 -5.77 -6.72 22.09
CA ASP A 322 -5.97 -8.14 21.91
C ASP A 322 -5.70 -8.55 20.44
N ALA A 323 -5.00 -9.65 20.27
CA ALA A 323 -4.66 -10.20 18.96
C ALA A 323 -4.47 -11.71 19.06
N THR A 324 -4.31 -12.35 17.91
CA THR A 324 -4.01 -13.79 17.80
C THR A 324 -2.65 -13.99 17.13
N LEU A 325 -1.81 -14.81 17.74
CA LEU A 325 -0.53 -15.24 17.20
C LEU A 325 -0.73 -16.12 15.96
N PRO A 326 0.28 -16.29 15.09
CA PRO A 326 0.18 -17.14 13.90
C PRO A 326 -0.15 -18.61 14.16
N ASP A 327 0.11 -19.11 15.37
CA ASP A 327 -0.22 -20.46 15.83
C ASP A 327 -1.65 -20.59 16.37
N GLY A 328 -2.44 -19.51 16.35
CA GLY A 328 -3.81 -19.47 16.83
C GLY A 328 -3.96 -19.19 18.34
N THR A 329 -2.87 -19.04 19.08
CA THR A 329 -2.92 -18.70 20.51
C THR A 329 -3.17 -17.21 20.76
N PRO A 330 -3.74 -16.83 21.94
CA PRO A 330 -3.88 -15.42 22.30
C PRO A 330 -2.54 -14.70 22.34
N GLY A 331 -2.51 -13.49 21.80
CA GLY A 331 -1.35 -12.61 21.78
C GLY A 331 -1.75 -11.16 22.01
N THR A 332 -0.76 -10.28 22.09
CA THR A 332 -0.96 -8.84 22.29
C THR A 332 -0.32 -8.07 21.14
N LYS A 333 -1.12 -7.36 20.34
CA LYS A 333 -0.60 -6.44 19.33
C LYS A 333 -0.19 -5.13 19.98
N THR A 334 1.01 -4.62 19.63
CA THR A 334 1.47 -3.30 20.07
C THR A 334 1.81 -2.40 18.90
N SER A 335 2.02 -1.11 19.15
CA SER A 335 2.33 -0.12 18.13
C SER A 335 3.82 -0.11 17.79
N ALA A 336 4.17 -0.48 16.57
CA ALA A 336 5.54 -0.33 16.08
C ALA A 336 6.00 1.14 16.10
N ALA A 337 5.10 2.10 15.82
CA ALA A 337 5.42 3.53 15.90
C ALA A 337 5.82 3.94 17.33
N TRP A 338 5.10 3.45 18.34
CA TRP A 338 5.42 3.69 19.74
C TRP A 338 6.78 3.10 20.10
N LEU A 339 7.02 1.83 19.74
CA LEU A 339 8.30 1.17 20.02
C LEU A 339 9.48 1.91 19.37
N ILE A 340 9.36 2.33 18.12
CA ILE A 340 10.39 3.06 17.39
C ILE A 340 10.70 4.40 18.08
N ASP A 341 9.67 5.16 18.41
CA ASP A 341 9.84 6.46 19.07
C ASP A 341 10.49 6.31 20.44
N HIS A 342 10.04 5.35 21.27
CA HIS A 342 10.57 5.09 22.61
C HIS A 342 11.91 4.35 22.61
N ALA A 343 12.34 3.79 21.48
CA ALA A 343 13.71 3.29 21.28
C ALA A 343 14.72 4.41 20.91
N GLY A 344 14.28 5.69 20.89
CA GLY A 344 15.11 6.84 20.55
C GLY A 344 15.15 7.19 19.07
N CYS A 345 14.40 6.47 18.22
CA CYS A 345 14.28 6.78 16.80
C CYS A 345 13.09 7.72 16.55
N HIS A 346 13.25 8.99 16.90
CA HIS A 346 12.19 10.00 16.75
C HIS A 346 11.98 10.40 15.28
N LYS A 347 10.92 11.17 15.02
CA LYS A 347 10.65 11.77 13.72
C LYS A 347 11.88 12.47 13.15
N GLY A 348 12.22 12.19 11.90
CA GLY A 348 13.42 12.73 11.25
C GLY A 348 14.72 12.03 11.62
N TYR A 349 14.69 10.94 12.42
CA TYR A 349 15.88 10.18 12.77
C TYR A 349 16.65 9.73 11.53
N LYS A 350 17.97 9.87 11.57
CA LYS A 350 18.93 9.44 10.55
C LYS A 350 20.02 8.56 11.19
N VAL A 351 20.63 7.69 10.42
CA VAL A 351 21.77 6.86 10.89
C VAL A 351 23.01 7.71 11.13
N ASP A 352 23.18 8.79 10.36
CA ASP A 352 24.15 9.86 10.55
C ASP A 352 23.56 11.19 10.02
N ALA A 353 24.20 12.31 10.32
CA ALA A 353 23.68 13.64 10.00
C ALA A 353 23.50 13.87 8.49
N ASP A 354 24.35 13.30 7.67
CA ASP A 354 24.38 13.49 6.21
C ASP A 354 23.62 12.40 5.46
N ALA A 355 23.06 11.40 6.17
CA ALA A 355 22.34 10.30 5.53
C ALA A 355 21.19 10.81 4.66
N PRO A 356 21.05 10.34 3.40
CA PRO A 356 19.98 10.74 2.49
C PRO A 356 18.65 10.05 2.77
N ALA A 357 18.63 9.11 3.73
CA ALA A 357 17.44 8.46 4.22
C ALA A 357 17.16 8.86 5.67
N SER A 358 15.88 9.06 6.03
CA SER A 358 15.47 9.34 7.40
C SER A 358 14.09 8.74 7.71
N LEU A 359 13.75 8.64 8.98
CA LEU A 359 12.33 8.56 9.34
C LEU A 359 11.61 9.83 8.87
N SER A 360 10.34 9.70 8.50
CA SER A 360 9.50 10.86 8.17
C SER A 360 9.50 11.87 9.31
N THR A 361 9.49 13.15 8.98
CA THR A 361 9.34 14.23 9.96
C THR A 361 7.91 14.33 10.52
N GLN A 362 6.97 13.58 9.94
CA GLN A 362 5.54 13.60 10.31
C GLN A 362 5.06 12.27 10.89
N HIS A 363 5.73 11.14 10.56
CA HIS A 363 5.29 9.81 10.98
C HIS A 363 6.47 8.85 11.21
N THR A 364 6.68 8.39 12.44
CA THR A 364 7.83 7.54 12.83
C THR A 364 7.88 6.17 12.15
N LEU A 365 6.75 5.65 11.63
CA LEU A 365 6.74 4.37 10.90
C LEU A 365 7.21 4.47 9.45
N ALA A 366 7.29 5.66 8.87
CA ALA A 366 7.66 5.81 7.48
C ALA A 366 9.16 6.08 7.34
N LEU A 367 9.86 5.19 6.65
CA LEU A 367 11.21 5.40 6.18
C LEU A 367 11.14 6.17 4.86
N THR A 368 11.89 7.25 4.73
CA THR A 368 11.77 8.17 3.59
C THR A 368 13.09 8.37 2.87
N ASN A 369 13.03 8.41 1.55
CA ASN A 369 14.09 8.95 0.70
C ASN A 369 13.99 10.48 0.71
N ARG A 370 15.01 11.15 1.25
CA ARG A 370 15.05 12.63 1.38
C ARG A 370 15.64 13.34 0.15
N GLY A 371 15.73 12.62 -0.95
CA GLY A 371 16.38 13.02 -2.18
C GLY A 371 17.75 12.39 -2.32
N GLY A 372 17.91 11.53 -3.33
CA GLY A 372 19.18 10.87 -3.63
C GLY A 372 19.56 9.66 -2.78
N ALA A 373 18.64 9.11 -1.95
CA ALA A 373 18.88 7.86 -1.25
C ALA A 373 18.89 6.67 -2.22
N SER A 374 19.74 5.71 -1.93
CA SER A 374 19.75 4.37 -2.52
C SER A 374 18.88 3.39 -1.71
N ALA A 375 18.54 2.25 -2.28
CA ALA A 375 17.90 1.16 -1.54
C ALA A 375 18.76 0.67 -0.37
N ALA A 376 20.09 0.72 -0.52
CA ALA A 376 21.02 0.39 0.55
C ALA A 376 20.93 1.35 1.74
N ASP A 377 20.69 2.65 1.51
CA ASP A 377 20.51 3.65 2.57
C ASP A 377 19.20 3.40 3.33
N ILE A 378 18.11 3.11 2.62
CA ILE A 378 16.84 2.75 3.25
C ILE A 378 16.99 1.47 4.08
N ALA A 379 17.68 0.46 3.54
CA ALA A 379 17.94 -0.79 4.25
C ALA A 379 18.83 -0.59 5.50
N ALA A 380 19.82 0.29 5.43
CA ALA A 380 20.66 0.64 6.58
C ALA A 380 19.82 1.33 7.68
N LEU A 381 18.97 2.28 7.30
CA LEU A 381 18.02 2.92 8.24
C LEU A 381 17.08 1.89 8.85
N ALA A 382 16.51 0.97 8.06
CA ALA A 382 15.63 -0.09 8.56
C ALA A 382 16.33 -0.95 9.62
N ARG A 383 17.56 -1.42 9.34
CA ARG A 383 18.37 -2.21 10.29
C ARG A 383 18.69 -1.43 11.57
N ALA A 384 19.02 -0.15 11.46
CA ALA A 384 19.28 0.69 12.63
C ALA A 384 18.05 0.79 13.54
N VAL A 385 16.87 1.01 12.98
CA VAL A 385 15.59 1.06 13.70
C VAL A 385 15.27 -0.31 14.34
N GLN A 386 15.42 -1.41 13.59
CA GLN A 386 15.22 -2.76 14.11
C GLN A 386 16.14 -3.05 15.31
N GLN A 387 17.44 -2.69 15.19
CA GLN A 387 18.41 -2.89 16.25
C GLN A 387 18.09 -2.05 17.50
N ALA A 388 17.66 -0.80 17.34
CA ALA A 388 17.26 0.06 18.44
C ALA A 388 16.08 -0.53 19.21
N VAL A 389 15.02 -0.93 18.51
CA VAL A 389 13.83 -1.55 19.12
C VAL A 389 14.17 -2.88 19.77
N LYS A 390 14.98 -3.72 19.12
CA LYS A 390 15.43 -5.01 19.67
C LYS A 390 16.23 -4.81 20.97
N SER A 391 17.12 -3.82 20.97
CA SER A 391 17.93 -3.51 22.16
C SER A 391 17.11 -2.96 23.32
N ALA A 392 16.10 -2.11 23.05
CA ALA A 392 15.28 -1.45 24.05
C ALA A 392 14.21 -2.38 24.63
N PHE A 393 13.57 -3.20 23.78
CA PHE A 393 12.34 -3.95 24.15
C PHE A 393 12.41 -5.46 23.89
N GLY A 394 13.48 -5.98 23.28
CA GLY A 394 13.57 -7.39 22.91
C GLY A 394 12.64 -7.80 21.75
N VAL A 395 12.00 -6.83 21.07
CA VAL A 395 11.01 -7.06 20.02
C VAL A 395 11.67 -6.97 18.64
N ASP A 396 11.39 -7.95 17.79
CA ASP A 396 11.82 -7.94 16.38
C ASP A 396 10.76 -7.26 15.53
N LEU A 397 11.14 -6.18 14.83
CA LEU A 397 10.29 -5.52 13.85
C LEU A 397 10.40 -6.21 12.49
N VAL A 398 9.26 -6.53 11.88
CA VAL A 398 9.19 -7.18 10.57
C VAL A 398 8.80 -6.16 9.51
N PRO A 399 9.61 -6.01 8.42
CA PRO A 399 9.26 -5.14 7.31
C PRO A 399 7.94 -5.56 6.64
N GLU A 400 7.08 -4.59 6.34
CA GLU A 400 5.81 -4.78 5.62
C GLU A 400 6.01 -4.80 4.09
N PRO A 401 6.90 -3.97 3.50
CA PRO A 401 7.13 -3.94 2.08
C PRO A 401 7.67 -5.26 1.52
N VAL A 402 7.34 -5.51 0.27
CA VAL A 402 7.96 -6.59 -0.51
C VAL A 402 9.36 -6.15 -0.90
N CYS A 403 10.37 -6.91 -0.48
CA CYS A 403 11.77 -6.62 -0.75
C CYS A 403 12.26 -7.43 -1.96
N VAL A 404 12.87 -6.75 -2.92
CA VAL A 404 13.42 -7.35 -4.16
C VAL A 404 14.92 -7.13 -4.19
N GLY A 405 15.69 -8.17 -3.92
CA GLY A 405 17.16 -8.13 -3.94
C GLY A 405 17.82 -7.26 -2.84
N VAL A 406 17.07 -6.95 -1.77
CA VAL A 406 17.52 -6.11 -0.65
C VAL A 406 16.86 -6.59 0.66
N LEU A 407 17.59 -6.49 1.81
CA LEU A 407 17.28 -6.97 3.18
C LEU A 407 17.43 -8.48 3.37
#